data_66ce9bc114950cc54f8cbf0421f0b3d3
#
_entry.id   66ce9bc114950cc54f8cbf0421f0b3d3
#
_cell.length_a   1.000
_cell.length_b   1.000
_cell.length_c   1.000
_cell.angle_alpha   90.00
_cell.angle_beta   90.00
_cell.angle_gamma   90.00
#
_symmetry.space_group_name_H-M   'P 1'
#
loop_
_entity.id
_entity.type
_entity.pdbx_description
1 polymer ?
#
loop_
_entity_poly.entity_id
_entity_poly.type
_entity_poly.pdbx_seq_one_letter_code
_entity_poly.pdbx_strand_id
1 'polypeptide(L)' 'MNEKLSIKQRMVLECLDWFINEYGYSPTYRELAEELNSTVNSVFKKMIILIDKGYVSCSNGKSRTLKVIKRYD' A
#
# COMPACT_ATOMS: atom_id res chain seq x y z
N MET A 1 -13.41 9.66 12.56
CA MET A 1 -12.71 9.02 12.78
C MET A 1 -12.63 7.66 12.49
N ASN A 2 -12.93 7.15 11.50
CA ASN A 2 -12.83 5.82 11.24
C ASN A 2 -11.63 5.50 10.45
N GLU A 3 -10.56 5.24 11.11
CA GLU A 3 -9.32 4.87 10.46
C GLU A 3 -9.05 3.40 10.54
N LYS A 4 -10.06 2.65 10.93
CA LYS A 4 -9.93 1.22 11.02
C LYS A 4 -9.80 0.59 9.64
N LEU A 5 -8.95 -0.41 9.52
CA LEU A 5 -8.71 -1.09 8.26
C LEU A 5 -9.28 -2.50 8.31
N SER A 6 -9.77 -2.97 7.17
CA SER A 6 -10.12 -4.38 7.06
C SER A 6 -8.84 -5.21 7.06
N ILE A 7 -8.99 -6.53 7.27
CA ILE A 7 -7.83 -7.42 7.28
C ILE A 7 -7.07 -7.32 5.96
N LYS A 8 -7.77 -7.29 4.84
CA LYS A 8 -7.11 -7.25 3.54
C LYS A 8 -6.45 -5.90 3.27
N GLN A 9 -7.08 -4.80 3.72
CA GLN A 9 -6.46 -3.50 3.61
C GLN A 9 -5.18 -3.42 4.43
N ARG A 10 -5.23 -3.98 5.63
CA ARG A 10 -4.06 -4.02 6.50
C ARG A 10 -2.94 -4.85 5.88
N MET A 11 -3.29 -5.97 5.22
CA MET A 11 -2.29 -6.79 4.56
C MET A 11 -1.56 -6.02 3.47
N VAL A 12 -2.29 -5.20 2.71
CA VAL A 12 -1.66 -4.39 1.67
C VAL A 12 -0.70 -3.36 2.30
N LEU A 13 -1.14 -2.72 3.36
CA LEU A 13 -0.30 -1.74 4.05
C LEU A 13 0.98 -2.39 4.60
N GLU A 14 0.83 -3.54 5.25
CA GLU A 14 1.98 -4.23 5.82
C GLU A 14 2.93 -4.74 4.74
N CYS A 15 2.38 -5.18 3.62
CA CYS A 15 3.21 -5.63 2.51
C CYS A 15 4.00 -4.47 1.92
N LEU A 16 3.36 -3.30 1.78
CA LEU A 16 4.04 -2.12 1.30
C LEU A 16 5.19 -1.72 2.23
N ASP A 17 4.92 -1.70 3.52
CA ASP A 17 5.93 -1.34 4.51
C ASP A 17 7.10 -2.34 4.47
N TRP A 18 6.78 -3.63 4.42
CA TRP A 18 7.80 -4.65 4.33
C TRP A 18 8.66 -4.50 3.09
N PHE A 19 8.03 -4.24 1.94
CA PHE A 19 8.75 -4.12 0.67
C PHE A 19 9.75 -2.95 0.73
N ILE A 20 9.29 -1.82 1.24
CA ILE A 20 10.16 -0.65 1.31
C ILE A 20 11.34 -0.91 2.26
N ASN A 21 11.06 -1.53 3.39
CA ASN A 21 12.13 -1.84 4.35
C ASN A 21 13.11 -2.87 3.81
N GLU A 22 12.60 -3.85 3.07
CA GLU A 22 13.44 -4.92 2.57
C GLU A 22 14.30 -4.47 1.38
N TYR A 23 13.71 -3.74 0.46
CA TYR A 23 14.40 -3.39 -0.78
C TYR A 23 14.90 -1.95 -0.85
N GLY A 24 14.43 -1.09 0.03
CA GLY A 24 14.89 0.29 0.07
C GLY A 24 14.26 1.21 -0.95
N TYR A 25 13.22 0.75 -1.66
CA TYR A 25 12.50 1.59 -2.60
C TYR A 25 11.05 1.15 -2.66
N SER A 26 10.21 2.03 -3.22
CA SER A 26 8.78 1.77 -3.30
C SER A 26 8.46 0.74 -4.39
N PRO A 27 7.51 -0.17 -4.14
CA PRO A 27 7.10 -1.12 -5.16
C PRO A 27 6.13 -0.48 -6.15
N THR A 28 5.95 -1.15 -7.28
CA THR A 28 4.83 -0.88 -8.17
C THR A 28 3.62 -1.67 -7.68
N TYR A 29 2.43 -1.32 -8.18
CA TYR A 29 1.24 -2.09 -7.83
C TYR A 29 1.35 -3.54 -8.29
N ARG A 30 2.01 -3.77 -9.44
CA ARG A 30 2.21 -5.11 -9.93
C ARG A 30 3.07 -5.94 -8.97
N GLU A 31 4.13 -5.32 -8.46
CA GLU A 31 5.00 -6.01 -7.51
C GLU A 31 4.26 -6.36 -6.23
N LEU A 32 3.44 -5.43 -5.74
CA LEU A 32 2.63 -5.69 -4.56
C LEU A 32 1.62 -6.81 -4.81
N ALA A 33 0.99 -6.79 -5.99
CA ALA A 33 0.01 -7.82 -6.32
C ALA A 33 0.67 -9.20 -6.35
N GLU A 34 1.88 -9.29 -6.87
CA GLU A 34 2.61 -10.55 -6.90
C GLU A 34 2.93 -11.03 -5.49
N GLU A 35 3.38 -10.12 -4.63
CA GLU A 35 3.70 -10.49 -3.25
C GLU A 35 2.47 -10.96 -2.49
N LEU A 36 1.33 -10.36 -2.77
CA LEU A 36 0.08 -10.66 -2.08
C LEU A 36 -0.72 -11.77 -2.75
N ASN A 37 -0.20 -12.29 -3.88
CA ASN A 37 -0.91 -13.29 -4.67
C ASN A 37 -2.30 -12.77 -5.03
N SER A 38 -2.35 -11.55 -5.52
CA SER A 38 -3.59 -10.84 -5.82
C SER A 38 -3.49 -10.20 -7.20
N THR A 39 -4.47 -9.39 -7.56
CA THR A 39 -4.45 -8.69 -8.84
C THR A 39 -4.09 -7.23 -8.64
N VAL A 40 -3.56 -6.61 -9.70
CA VAL A 40 -3.23 -5.19 -9.66
C VAL A 40 -4.46 -4.36 -9.33
N ASN A 41 -5.60 -4.71 -9.93
CA ASN A 41 -6.83 -3.96 -9.71
C ASN A 41 -7.27 -4.01 -8.25
N SER A 42 -7.18 -5.17 -7.63
CA SER A 42 -7.54 -5.35 -6.23
C SER A 42 -6.62 -4.52 -5.33
N VAL A 43 -5.31 -4.57 -5.60
CA VAL A 43 -4.34 -3.81 -4.81
C VAL A 43 -4.59 -2.31 -5.00
N PHE A 44 -4.85 -1.88 -6.24
CA PHE A 44 -5.10 -0.47 -6.52
C PHE A 44 -6.29 0.06 -5.73
N LYS A 45 -7.39 -0.71 -5.69
CA LYS A 45 -8.58 -0.28 -4.95
C LYS A 45 -8.29 -0.12 -3.47
N LYS A 46 -7.56 -1.07 -2.90
CA LYS A 46 -7.22 -0.99 -1.48
C LYS A 46 -6.24 0.14 -1.20
N MET A 47 -5.35 0.39 -2.15
CA MET A 47 -4.39 1.48 -1.97
C MET A 47 -5.08 2.83 -1.97
N ILE A 48 -6.10 3.02 -2.80
CA ILE A 48 -6.87 4.26 -2.79
C ILE A 48 -7.48 4.49 -1.40
N ILE A 49 -8.00 3.44 -0.79
CA ILE A 49 -8.56 3.55 0.56
C ILE A 49 -7.49 3.92 1.57
N LEU A 50 -6.31 3.30 1.47
CA LEU A 50 -5.21 3.61 2.39
C LEU A 50 -4.74 5.05 2.24
N ILE A 51 -4.69 5.55 1.01
CA ILE A 51 -4.33 6.93 0.77
C ILE A 51 -5.38 7.87 1.35
N ASP A 52 -6.64 7.55 1.12
CA ASP A 52 -7.74 8.36 1.62
C ASP A 52 -7.77 8.43 3.14
N LYS A 53 -7.42 7.33 3.79
CA LYS A 53 -7.40 7.28 5.26
C LYS A 53 -6.11 7.83 5.86
N GLY A 54 -5.16 8.24 5.04
CA GLY A 54 -3.94 8.88 5.54
C GLY A 54 -2.82 7.93 5.93
N TYR A 55 -2.91 6.66 5.57
CA TYR A 55 -1.82 5.72 5.88
C TYR A 55 -0.71 5.74 4.84
N VAL A 56 -1.03 6.12 3.61
CA VAL A 56 -0.08 6.04 2.50
C VAL A 56 -0.18 7.32 1.68
N SER A 57 0.93 7.74 1.08
CA SER A 57 0.92 8.82 0.11
C SER A 57 1.63 8.38 -1.15
N CYS A 58 1.36 9.06 -2.25
CA CYS A 58 2.05 8.82 -3.49
C CYS A 58 2.06 10.09 -4.33
N SER A 59 2.99 10.16 -5.27
CA SER A 59 3.04 11.28 -6.20
C SER A 59 2.22 10.95 -7.44
N ASN A 60 1.38 11.87 -7.84
CA ASN A 60 0.52 11.66 -8.99
C ASN A 60 1.31 11.38 -10.25
N GLY A 61 0.87 10.36 -10.97
CA GLY A 61 1.44 10.07 -12.28
C GLY A 61 2.83 9.49 -12.27
N LYS A 62 3.35 9.11 -11.13
CA LYS A 62 4.68 8.54 -11.05
C LYS A 62 4.63 7.17 -10.38
N SER A 63 5.42 6.24 -10.92
CA SER A 63 5.52 4.93 -10.29
C SER A 63 6.57 4.98 -9.18
N ARG A 64 6.51 3.98 -8.30
CA ARG A 64 7.47 3.82 -7.22
C ARG A 64 7.55 5.03 -6.30
N THR A 65 6.40 5.66 -6.03
CA THR A 65 6.36 6.83 -5.15
C THR A 65 5.48 6.61 -3.93
N LEU A 66 5.07 5.37 -3.67
CA LEU A 66 4.27 5.06 -2.50
C LEU A 66 5.12 5.20 -1.23
N LYS A 67 4.55 5.84 -0.22
CA LYS A 67 5.21 6.00 1.06
C LYS A 67 4.24 5.68 2.18
N VAL A 68 4.73 5.00 3.19
CA VAL A 68 3.92 4.73 4.38
C VAL A 68 4.01 5.93 5.31
N ILE A 69 2.87 6.57 5.56
CA ILE A 69 2.81 7.73 6.45
C ILE A 69 2.69 7.28 7.90
N LYS A 70 1.83 6.30 8.14
CA LYS A 70 1.68 5.75 9.49
C LYS A 70 1.35 4.28 9.39
N ARG A 71 1.69 3.57 10.43
CA ARG A 71 1.43 2.14 10.52
C ARG A 71 0.14 1.90 11.27
N TYR A 72 -0.46 0.76 10.99
CA TYR A 72 -1.69 0.36 11.67
C TYR A 72 -1.32 -0.36 12.96
N ASP A 73 -1.82 0.13 14.06
CA ASP A 73 -1.56 -0.49 15.36
C ASP A 73 -2.75 -1.32 15.81
#